data_047f64f95fe05a2fb139570030a7cb04
#
_entry.id   047f64f95fe05a2fb139570030a7cb04
#
_cell.length_a   1.000
_cell.length_b   1.000
_cell.length_c   1.000
_cell.angle_alpha   90.00
_cell.angle_beta   90.00
_cell.angle_gamma   90.00
#
_symmetry.space_group_name_H-M   'P 1'
#
loop_
_entity.id
_entity.type
_entity.pdbx_description
1 polymer ?
#
loop_
_entity_poly.entity_id
_entity_poly.type
_entity_poly.pdbx_seq_one_letter_code
_entity_poly.pdbx_strand_id
1 'polypeptide(L)'
;MGTNFEDIIRIRSEVERLHLDGWEFVLAVPLDSLLKSYNGTGPENLRKEIREKLDKIAKQLLPAVMVHDLDFTWSDGTVKSFNAANKRLLKNCIICATDAAPWYSWKRYALIAEAWTFYLACKKLGWVAWLSAYHDNRQDKL
;
A
#
# COMPACT_ATOMS: atom_id res chain seq x y z
N MET A 1 -7.55 -13.99 3.52
CA MET A 1 -8.71 -13.42 4.23
C MET A 1 -9.12 -12.09 3.60
N GLY A 2 -10.39 -11.94 3.31
CA GLY A 2 -10.91 -10.70 2.79
C GLY A 2 -11.00 -9.62 3.86
N THR A 3 -10.59 -8.41 3.51
CA THR A 3 -10.77 -7.24 4.36
C THR A 3 -12.21 -6.77 4.20
N ASN A 4 -12.90 -6.50 5.28
CA ASN A 4 -14.28 -6.02 5.26
C ASN A 4 -14.35 -4.48 5.31
N PHE A 5 -15.55 -3.92 5.15
CA PHE A 5 -15.76 -2.48 5.16
C PHE A 5 -15.34 -1.82 6.47
N GLU A 6 -15.51 -2.49 7.60
CA GLU A 6 -15.12 -1.95 8.90
C GLU A 6 -13.61 -1.75 8.98
N ASP A 7 -12.85 -2.72 8.49
CA ASP A 7 -11.39 -2.62 8.43
C ASP A 7 -10.96 -1.50 7.50
N ILE A 8 -11.60 -1.38 6.34
CA ILE A 8 -11.29 -0.31 5.38
C ILE A 8 -11.56 1.06 5.98
N ILE A 9 -12.68 1.23 6.65
CA ILE A 9 -13.04 2.50 7.31
C ILE A 9 -11.99 2.84 8.38
N ARG A 10 -11.60 1.86 9.19
CA ARG A 10 -10.59 2.04 10.25
C ARG A 10 -9.24 2.44 9.67
N ILE A 11 -8.77 1.72 8.66
CA ILE A 11 -7.47 1.99 8.02
C ILE A 11 -7.49 3.34 7.32
N ARG A 12 -8.58 3.66 6.62
CA ARG A 12 -8.77 4.95 5.96
C ARG A 12 -8.73 6.11 6.96
N SER A 13 -9.34 5.93 8.13
CA SER A 13 -9.31 6.92 9.19
C SER A 13 -7.88 7.18 9.69
N GLU A 14 -7.06 6.14 9.75
CA GLU A 14 -5.65 6.27 10.13
C GLU A 14 -4.83 6.98 9.05
N VAL A 15 -5.11 6.72 7.77
CA VAL A 15 -4.48 7.44 6.66
C VAL A 15 -4.73 8.94 6.81
N GLU A 16 -5.97 9.32 7.10
CA GLU A 16 -6.35 10.72 7.31
C GLU A 16 -5.70 11.30 8.55
N ARG A 17 -5.78 10.60 9.68
CA ARG A 17 -5.23 11.08 10.95
C ARG A 17 -3.75 11.37 10.85
N LEU A 18 -3.00 10.51 10.17
CA LEU A 18 -1.55 10.64 10.01
C LEU A 18 -1.15 11.57 8.87
N HIS A 19 -2.10 12.04 8.07
CA HIS A 19 -1.85 12.82 6.86
C HIS A 19 -0.76 12.18 6.01
N LEU A 20 -0.91 10.87 5.74
CA LEU A 20 0.03 10.16 4.89
C LEU A 20 0.09 10.80 3.50
N ASP A 21 1.25 10.70 2.85
CA ASP A 21 1.38 11.18 1.48
C ASP A 21 0.35 10.45 0.60
N GLY A 22 -0.57 11.20 0.00
CA GLY A 22 -1.69 10.65 -0.77
C GLY A 22 -3.02 10.52 -0.02
N TRP A 23 -3.09 11.00 1.23
CA TRP A 23 -4.30 10.85 2.05
C TRP A 23 -5.54 11.49 1.42
N GLU A 24 -5.39 12.63 0.77
CA GLU A 24 -6.51 13.33 0.11
C GLU A 24 -7.10 12.48 -1.02
N PHE A 25 -6.23 11.82 -1.78
CA PHE A 25 -6.65 10.91 -2.84
C PHE A 25 -7.42 9.71 -2.27
N VAL A 26 -6.92 9.14 -1.17
CA VAL A 26 -7.59 8.01 -0.51
C VAL A 26 -9.00 8.39 -0.08
N LEU A 27 -9.18 9.58 0.51
CA LEU A 27 -10.49 10.05 0.96
C LEU A 27 -11.45 10.34 -0.18
N ALA A 28 -10.92 10.66 -1.36
CA ALA A 28 -11.74 10.95 -2.54
C ALA A 28 -12.28 9.67 -3.22
N VAL A 29 -11.71 8.51 -2.93
CA VAL A 29 -12.11 7.24 -3.54
C VAL A 29 -13.32 6.66 -2.79
N PRO A 30 -14.39 6.22 -3.50
CA PRO A 30 -15.52 5.57 -2.85
C PRO A 30 -15.09 4.31 -2.09
N LEU A 31 -15.79 4.00 -0.99
CA LEU A 31 -15.42 2.89 -0.11
C LEU A 31 -15.40 1.53 -0.81
N ASP A 32 -16.34 1.26 -1.68
CA ASP A 32 -16.38 -0.02 -2.42
C ASP A 32 -15.21 -0.14 -3.41
N SER A 33 -14.83 0.94 -4.07
CA SER A 33 -13.65 0.98 -4.92
C SER A 33 -12.37 0.80 -4.12
N LEU A 34 -12.31 1.41 -2.94
CA LEU A 34 -11.18 1.29 -2.03
C LEU A 34 -11.03 -0.14 -1.52
N LEU A 35 -12.14 -0.77 -1.16
CA LEU A 35 -12.16 -2.17 -0.73
C LEU A 35 -11.62 -3.09 -1.84
N LYS A 36 -12.08 -2.87 -3.06
CA LYS A 36 -11.64 -3.64 -4.23
C LYS A 36 -10.13 -3.49 -4.47
N SER A 37 -9.64 -2.27 -4.43
CA SER A 37 -8.20 -1.97 -4.60
C SER A 37 -7.36 -2.63 -3.51
N TYR A 38 -7.80 -2.52 -2.27
CA TYR A 38 -7.07 -3.04 -1.11
C TYR A 38 -7.01 -4.57 -1.11
N ASN A 39 -8.09 -5.23 -1.55
CA ASN A 39 -8.12 -6.70 -1.68
C ASN A 39 -7.39 -7.20 -2.92
N GLY A 40 -7.09 -6.30 -3.81
CA GLY A 40 -6.15 -6.52 -4.89
C GLY A 40 -6.66 -7.28 -6.10
N THR A 41 -6.40 -6.72 -7.28
CA THR A 41 -6.52 -7.40 -8.58
C THR A 41 -5.15 -7.35 -9.25
N GLY A 42 -4.67 -8.42 -9.84
CA GLY A 42 -3.39 -8.45 -10.55
C GLY A 42 -2.92 -9.87 -10.79
N PRO A 43 -1.74 -10.08 -11.40
CA PRO A 43 -1.23 -11.42 -11.65
C PRO A 43 -1.18 -12.22 -10.36
N GLU A 44 -1.94 -13.30 -10.29
CA GLU A 44 -2.11 -14.10 -9.07
C GLU A 44 -0.79 -14.51 -8.44
N ASN A 45 0.18 -14.93 -9.24
CA ASN A 45 1.45 -15.43 -8.74
C ASN A 45 2.27 -14.38 -8.00
N LEU A 46 2.32 -13.16 -8.57
CA LEU A 46 3.10 -12.09 -7.97
C LEU A 46 2.41 -11.53 -6.73
N ARG A 47 1.08 -11.44 -6.78
CA ARG A 47 0.30 -10.98 -5.63
C ARG A 47 0.35 -11.95 -4.46
N LYS A 48 0.41 -13.23 -4.74
CA LYS A 48 0.51 -14.23 -3.69
C LYS A 48 1.75 -14.01 -2.83
N GLU A 49 2.90 -13.78 -3.46
CA GLU A 49 4.14 -13.49 -2.74
C GLU A 49 4.06 -12.19 -1.92
N ILE A 50 3.49 -11.14 -2.52
CA ILE A 50 3.29 -9.87 -1.83
C ILE A 50 2.29 -10.05 -0.70
N ARG A 51 1.20 -10.80 -0.90
CA ARG A 51 0.21 -11.08 0.13
C ARG A 51 0.80 -11.86 1.30
N GLU A 52 1.65 -12.83 1.03
CA GLU A 52 2.33 -13.58 2.09
C GLU A 52 3.17 -12.66 2.96
N LYS A 53 3.81 -11.67 2.35
CA LYS A 53 4.56 -10.65 3.09
C LYS A 53 3.62 -9.70 3.83
N LEU A 54 2.49 -9.32 3.21
CA LEU A 54 1.47 -8.48 3.83
C LEU A 54 0.83 -9.15 5.04
N ASP A 55 0.58 -10.45 4.97
CA ASP A 55 0.01 -11.20 6.09
C ASP A 55 0.92 -11.19 7.32
N LYS A 56 2.20 -10.95 7.11
CA LYS A 56 3.20 -10.85 8.18
C LYS A 56 3.47 -9.41 8.60
N ILE A 57 2.95 -8.43 7.87
CA ILE A 57 3.22 -7.03 8.17
C ILE A 57 2.44 -6.58 9.40
N ALA A 58 3.05 -5.74 10.20
CA ALA A 58 2.41 -5.21 11.40
C ALA A 58 1.19 -4.35 11.01
N LYS A 59 0.13 -4.45 11.80
CA LYS A 59 -1.10 -3.68 11.58
C LYS A 59 -0.86 -2.19 11.52
N GLN A 60 0.14 -1.70 12.23
CA GLN A 60 0.50 -0.29 12.27
C GLN A 60 0.93 0.24 10.90
N LEU A 61 1.40 -0.61 10.00
CA LEU A 61 1.84 -0.22 8.66
C LEU A 61 0.75 -0.32 7.60
N LEU A 62 -0.42 -0.89 7.92
CA LEU A 62 -1.51 -1.08 6.96
C LEU A 62 -2.02 0.23 6.32
N PRO A 63 -2.07 1.37 7.01
CA PRO A 63 -2.45 2.61 6.34
C PRO A 63 -1.56 2.96 5.15
N ALA A 64 -0.25 2.75 5.29
CA ALA A 64 0.71 2.97 4.18
C ALA A 64 0.47 2.00 3.03
N VAL A 65 0.11 0.76 3.34
CA VAL A 65 -0.22 -0.26 2.33
C VAL A 65 -1.46 0.14 1.54
N MET A 66 -2.47 0.72 2.20
CA MET A 66 -3.68 1.17 1.52
C MET A 66 -3.38 2.23 0.46
N VAL A 67 -2.54 3.23 0.78
CA VAL A 67 -2.12 4.24 -0.19
C VAL A 67 -1.38 3.59 -1.36
N HIS A 68 -0.49 2.65 -1.07
CA HIS A 68 0.30 1.95 -2.08
C HIS A 68 -0.58 1.13 -3.03
N ASP A 69 -1.59 0.45 -2.50
CA ASP A 69 -2.52 -0.33 -3.31
C ASP A 69 -3.32 0.57 -4.27
N LEU A 70 -3.70 1.77 -3.81
CA LEU A 70 -4.34 2.74 -4.69
C LEU A 70 -3.39 3.24 -5.77
N ASP A 71 -2.13 3.53 -5.42
CA ASP A 71 -1.14 3.92 -6.42
C ASP A 71 -1.01 2.85 -7.51
N PHE A 72 -1.01 1.58 -7.13
CA PHE A 72 -0.95 0.47 -8.08
C PHE A 72 -2.21 0.35 -8.92
N THR A 73 -3.38 0.53 -8.31
CA THR A 73 -4.67 0.47 -9.02
C THR A 73 -4.72 1.51 -10.14
N TRP A 74 -4.13 2.70 -9.92
CA TRP A 74 -4.12 3.79 -10.90
C TRP A 74 -2.77 3.91 -11.61
N SER A 75 -2.07 2.80 -11.77
CA SER A 75 -0.78 2.73 -12.45
C SER A 75 -0.83 3.35 -13.86
N ASP A 76 0.18 4.14 -14.20
CA ASP A 76 0.36 4.68 -15.55
C ASP A 76 1.35 3.85 -16.40
N GLY A 77 1.85 2.75 -15.86
CA GLY A 77 2.75 1.84 -16.56
C GLY A 77 4.20 2.33 -16.66
N THR A 78 4.54 3.50 -16.10
CA THR A 78 5.90 4.03 -16.22
C THR A 78 6.78 3.62 -15.05
N VAL A 79 8.09 3.48 -15.31
CA VAL A 79 9.08 3.19 -14.27
C VAL A 79 9.17 4.32 -13.26
N LYS A 80 9.07 5.56 -13.73
CA LYS A 80 9.13 6.75 -12.88
C LYS A 80 8.03 6.73 -11.81
N SER A 81 6.80 6.47 -12.22
CA SER A 81 5.65 6.44 -11.30
C SER A 81 5.69 5.20 -10.40
N PHE A 82 6.17 4.07 -10.91
CA PHE A 82 6.39 2.87 -10.11
C PHE A 82 7.37 3.15 -8.97
N ASN A 83 8.51 3.76 -9.28
CA ASN A 83 9.51 4.12 -8.26
C ASN A 83 8.95 5.13 -7.27
N ALA A 84 8.17 6.11 -7.74
CA ALA A 84 7.52 7.09 -6.88
C ALA A 84 6.53 6.45 -5.91
N ALA A 85 5.72 5.50 -6.39
CA ALA A 85 4.76 4.77 -5.56
C ALA A 85 5.47 3.98 -4.46
N ASN A 86 6.57 3.32 -4.78
CA ASN A 86 7.33 2.54 -3.80
C ASN A 86 8.03 3.45 -2.78
N LYS A 87 8.57 4.60 -3.19
CA LYS A 87 9.15 5.57 -2.26
C LYS A 87 8.09 6.15 -1.32
N ARG A 88 6.89 6.39 -1.84
CA ARG A 88 5.75 6.84 -1.04
C ARG A 88 5.39 5.79 0.01
N LEU A 89 5.38 4.51 -0.38
CA LEU A 89 5.14 3.41 0.55
C LEU A 89 6.13 3.46 1.72
N LEU A 90 7.42 3.57 1.42
CA LEU A 90 8.46 3.61 2.45
C LEU A 90 8.28 4.82 3.37
N LYS A 91 8.08 6.00 2.79
CA LYS A 91 7.84 7.23 3.54
C LYS A 91 6.66 7.09 4.49
N ASN A 92 5.54 6.59 3.98
CA ASN A 92 4.32 6.42 4.75
C ASN A 92 4.49 5.37 5.86
N CYS A 93 5.19 4.28 5.57
CA CYS A 93 5.51 3.27 6.59
C CYS A 93 6.35 3.86 7.72
N ILE A 94 7.31 4.71 7.40
CA ILE A 94 8.13 5.37 8.42
C ILE A 94 7.28 6.31 9.28
N ILE A 95 6.34 7.04 8.69
CA ILE A 95 5.38 7.86 9.44
C ILE A 95 4.57 6.99 10.39
N CYS A 96 4.04 5.86 9.92
CA CYS A 96 3.29 4.93 10.74
C CYS A 96 4.13 4.38 11.90
N ALA A 97 5.36 4.00 11.64
CA ALA A 97 6.27 3.47 12.66
C ALA A 97 6.60 4.52 13.73
N THR A 98 6.80 5.76 13.29
CA THR A 98 7.10 6.89 14.17
C THR A 98 5.93 7.21 15.09
N ASP A 99 4.70 7.13 14.57
CA ASP A 99 3.48 7.32 15.34
C ASP A 99 3.25 6.17 16.33
N ALA A 100 3.54 4.93 15.91
CA ALA A 100 3.23 3.74 16.69
C ALA A 100 4.11 3.54 17.92
N ALA A 101 5.33 4.09 17.94
CA ALA A 101 6.27 3.85 19.04
C ALA A 101 7.23 5.04 19.20
N PRO A 102 7.61 5.38 20.44
CA PRO A 102 8.53 6.50 20.69
C PRO A 102 9.95 6.19 20.21
N TRP A 103 10.76 7.24 20.06
CA TRP A 103 12.10 7.15 19.50
C TRP A 103 13.03 6.20 20.29
N TYR A 104 12.79 6.01 21.56
CA TYR A 104 13.61 5.14 22.43
C TYR A 104 13.13 3.68 22.44
N SER A 105 12.03 3.37 21.72
CA SER A 105 11.47 2.01 21.71
C SER A 105 12.08 1.19 20.56
N TRP A 106 12.53 -0.02 20.88
CA TRP A 106 13.02 -0.96 19.87
C TRP A 106 11.91 -1.29 18.85
N LYS A 107 10.64 -1.20 19.26
CA LYS A 107 9.49 -1.46 18.39
C LYS A 107 9.47 -0.53 17.18
N ARG A 108 9.81 0.76 17.37
CA ARG A 108 9.88 1.70 16.24
C ARG A 108 10.87 1.22 15.19
N TYR A 109 12.03 0.79 15.61
CA TYR A 109 13.09 0.36 14.68
C TYR A 109 12.79 -0.98 14.05
N ALA A 110 12.10 -1.88 14.77
CA ALA A 110 11.59 -3.12 14.20
C ALA A 110 10.56 -2.85 13.10
N LEU A 111 9.66 -1.88 13.31
CA LEU A 111 8.68 -1.47 12.31
C LEU A 111 9.36 -0.81 11.10
N ILE A 112 10.39 0.00 11.33
CA ILE A 112 11.14 0.63 10.23
C ILE A 112 11.87 -0.45 9.42
N ALA A 113 12.47 -1.44 10.07
CA ALA A 113 13.13 -2.55 9.38
C ALA A 113 12.12 -3.34 8.53
N GLU A 114 10.93 -3.57 9.05
CA GLU A 114 9.85 -4.25 8.33
C GLU A 114 9.41 -3.41 7.11
N ALA A 115 9.32 -2.08 7.28
CA ALA A 115 9.00 -1.16 6.20
C ALA A 115 10.02 -1.26 5.06
N TRP A 116 11.29 -1.29 5.37
CA TRP A 116 12.34 -1.46 4.37
C TRP A 116 12.26 -2.80 3.67
N THR A 117 12.00 -3.87 4.42
CA THR A 117 11.85 -5.21 3.85
C THR A 117 10.69 -5.25 2.86
N PHE A 118 9.55 -4.67 3.24
CA PHE A 118 8.38 -4.63 2.38
C PHE A 118 8.62 -3.75 1.14
N TYR A 119 9.24 -2.59 1.33
CA TYR A 119 9.61 -1.69 0.22
C TYR A 119 10.51 -2.40 -0.81
N LEU A 120 11.55 -3.08 -0.34
CA LEU A 120 12.47 -3.81 -1.23
C LEU A 120 11.76 -4.94 -1.97
N ALA A 121 10.83 -5.63 -1.30
CA ALA A 121 10.04 -6.67 -1.94
C ALA A 121 9.15 -6.09 -3.05
N CYS A 122 8.49 -4.97 -2.79
CA CYS A 122 7.65 -4.31 -3.79
C CYS A 122 8.48 -3.79 -4.96
N LYS A 123 9.64 -3.22 -4.68
CA LYS A 123 10.56 -2.73 -5.71
C LYS A 123 11.03 -3.87 -6.62
N LYS A 124 11.32 -5.01 -6.05
CA LYS A 124 11.84 -6.17 -6.78
C LYS A 124 10.76 -6.95 -7.50
N LEU A 125 9.60 -7.16 -6.85
CA LEU A 125 8.55 -8.06 -7.33
C LEU A 125 7.34 -7.33 -7.91
N GLY A 126 7.20 -6.05 -7.67
CA GLY A 126 5.98 -5.30 -7.99
C GLY A 126 5.84 -4.84 -9.44
N TRP A 127 6.92 -4.87 -10.22
CA TRP A 127 6.90 -4.29 -11.57
C TRP A 127 5.86 -4.95 -12.48
N VAL A 128 5.76 -6.29 -12.46
CA VAL A 128 4.79 -7.01 -13.29
C VAL A 128 3.36 -6.65 -12.88
N ALA A 129 3.09 -6.54 -11.58
CA ALA A 129 1.79 -6.11 -11.07
C ALA A 129 1.46 -4.68 -11.50
N TRP A 130 2.46 -3.79 -11.50
CA TRP A 130 2.32 -2.40 -11.94
C TRP A 130 1.91 -2.32 -13.41
N LEU A 131 2.60 -3.07 -14.28
CA LEU A 131 2.27 -3.14 -15.70
C LEU A 131 0.90 -3.75 -15.92
N SER A 132 0.58 -4.82 -15.21
CA SER A 132 -0.72 -5.49 -15.33
C SER A 132 -1.86 -4.55 -14.96
N ALA A 133 -1.72 -3.80 -13.87
CA ALA A 133 -2.72 -2.82 -13.45
C ALA A 133 -2.91 -1.72 -14.51
N TYR A 134 -1.83 -1.27 -15.13
CA TYR A 134 -1.91 -0.29 -16.21
C TYR A 134 -2.70 -0.84 -17.40
N HIS A 135 -2.45 -2.08 -17.81
CA HIS A 135 -3.16 -2.70 -18.92
C HIS A 135 -4.65 -2.88 -18.61
N ASP A 136 -4.98 -3.30 -17.40
CA ASP A 136 -6.36 -3.46 -16.96
C ASP A 136 -7.11 -2.13 -16.99
N ASN A 137 -6.49 -1.07 -16.47
CA ASN A 137 -7.07 0.28 -16.49
C ASN A 137 -7.32 0.78 -17.90
N ARG A 138 -6.42 0.46 -18.79
CA ARG A 138 -6.51 0.88 -20.19
C ARG A 138 -7.64 0.16 -20.92
N GLN A 139 -7.85 -1.12 -20.63
CA GLN A 139 -8.95 -1.89 -21.21
C GLN A 139 -10.30 -1.40 -20.70
N ASP A 140 -10.41 -1.04 -19.42
CA ASP A 140 -11.64 -0.53 -18.84
C ASP A 140 -12.07 0.82 -19.45
N LYS A 141 -11.16 1.55 -20.07
CA LYS A 141 -11.43 2.84 -20.70
C LYS A 141 -11.83 2.71 -22.17
N LEU A 142 -11.72 1.54 -22.73
CA LEU A 142 -12.12 1.26 -24.11
C LEU A 142 -13.53 0.70 -24.15
#